data_27f907017d4f76501dce8c0deb1c2e41
#
_entry.id   27f907017d4f76501dce8c0deb1c2e41
#
_cell.length_a   1.000
_cell.length_b   1.000
_cell.length_c   1.000
_cell.angle_alpha   90.00
_cell.angle_beta   90.00
_cell.angle_gamma   90.00
#
_symmetry.space_group_name_H-M   'P 1'
#
loop_
_entity.id
_entity.type
_entity.pdbx_description
1 polymer ?
#
loop_
_entity_poly.entity_id
_entity_poly.type
_entity_poly.pdbx_seq_one_letter_code
_entity_poly.pdbx_strand_id
1 'polypeptide(L)'
;MASSDTERPDPLSAEARAEELARPRPKRGLPVAPLAAPGKRHLPLADETRAVDRRWQPIYAVWEITLRCDLACRHCGSRAGHDRPNELSTEECLDLVRQMADLGVKEVTVIGGEAYLREDWTDIVREIRRLGMSATMTTGGRGMTPERARIAAEAGLQSASVSIDGVEETHDRLRGVKGSFRSALAAARNLREAGVKVSVNTQINRLSMPELPDVLEQVIASGAHSWQIQLTVAMGRAADEPEVLLQPYDLLELFPLLSRLKDRCVEAGVRLWPGNNIGYFGPFESKLRGTLPRGHMASCGAGRATLGIEADGAIKGCPSLPTDAWTGGNIREHSLRDIWERAEPLRYTRDRTVARDLWGFCQTCYYAEECRAGCTWTSFVLFGRAGNNPYCHHRALEMKRTGRRERVVQVATAPGSPFDYGRFDIVVEDDPESLSATQLGGRVAT
;
A
#
# COMPACT_ATOMS: atom_id res chain seq x y z
N MET A 1 -13.85 -43.56 31.24
CA MET A 1 -13.43 -43.16 29.90
C MET A 1 -13.37 -41.64 29.90
N ALA A 2 -12.21 -41.12 30.16
CA ALA A 2 -11.96 -39.67 30.19
C ALA A 2 -11.58 -39.20 28.79
N SER A 3 -12.37 -38.33 28.21
CA SER A 3 -12.05 -37.65 26.94
C SER A 3 -11.03 -36.56 27.27
N SER A 4 -9.82 -36.71 26.76
CA SER A 4 -8.81 -35.65 26.77
C SER A 4 -9.16 -34.62 25.70
N ASP A 5 -9.79 -33.53 26.12
CA ASP A 5 -9.85 -32.31 25.32
C ASP A 5 -8.43 -31.74 25.25
N THR A 6 -7.76 -31.97 24.15
CA THR A 6 -6.54 -31.23 23.79
C THR A 6 -6.97 -29.84 23.37
N GLU A 7 -6.87 -28.87 24.28
CA GLU A 7 -6.94 -27.45 23.94
C GLU A 7 -5.96 -27.16 22.80
N ARG A 8 -6.47 -26.79 21.63
CA ARG A 8 -5.62 -26.21 20.58
C ARG A 8 -5.13 -24.85 21.08
N PRO A 9 -3.81 -24.59 21.07
CA PRO A 9 -3.31 -23.30 21.50
C PRO A 9 -3.94 -22.19 20.64
N ASP A 10 -4.31 -21.09 21.31
CA ASP A 10 -4.83 -19.88 20.64
C ASP A 10 -3.81 -19.41 19.60
N PRO A 11 -4.15 -19.38 18.29
CA PRO A 11 -3.21 -18.98 17.24
C PRO A 11 -2.76 -17.52 17.37
N LEU A 12 -3.30 -16.78 18.33
CA LEU A 12 -3.01 -15.38 18.60
C LEU A 12 -2.09 -15.18 19.82
N SER A 13 -1.73 -16.22 20.57
CA SER A 13 -0.81 -16.08 21.70
C SER A 13 0.58 -15.63 21.24
N ALA A 14 1.27 -14.84 22.05
CA ALA A 14 2.62 -14.37 21.74
C ALA A 14 3.61 -15.54 21.55
N GLU A 15 3.43 -16.61 22.32
CA GLU A 15 4.27 -17.82 22.26
C GLU A 15 4.00 -18.62 20.98
N ALA A 16 2.74 -18.81 20.58
CA ALA A 16 2.40 -19.47 19.31
C ALA A 16 2.92 -18.66 18.11
N ARG A 17 2.88 -17.34 18.19
CA ARG A 17 3.48 -16.45 17.18
C ARG A 17 5.00 -16.62 17.10
N ALA A 18 5.68 -16.67 18.26
CA ALA A 18 7.14 -16.84 18.31
C ALA A 18 7.56 -18.21 17.77
N GLU A 19 6.83 -19.28 18.08
CA GLU A 19 7.14 -20.63 17.64
C GLU A 19 6.88 -20.83 16.14
N GLU A 20 5.78 -20.34 15.60
CA GLU A 20 5.47 -20.36 14.16
C GLU A 20 6.49 -19.55 13.35
N LEU A 21 6.95 -18.44 13.91
CA LEU A 21 7.94 -17.57 13.32
C LEU A 21 9.38 -18.13 13.42
N ALA A 22 9.67 -19.00 14.39
CA ALA A 22 10.97 -19.64 14.57
C ALA A 22 11.20 -20.87 13.67
N ARG A 23 10.15 -21.44 13.06
CA ARG A 23 10.27 -22.61 12.18
C ARG A 23 11.16 -22.30 10.98
N PRO A 24 12.26 -23.08 10.75
CA PRO A 24 13.08 -22.90 9.56
C PRO A 24 12.24 -23.24 8.32
N ARG A 25 11.90 -22.23 7.54
CA ARG A 25 11.25 -22.46 6.25
C ARG A 25 12.28 -22.94 5.23
N PRO A 26 11.93 -23.87 4.33
CA PRO A 26 12.83 -24.27 3.27
C PRO A 26 13.29 -22.99 2.52
N LYS A 27 14.59 -22.91 2.25
CA LYS A 27 15.17 -21.85 1.40
C LYS A 27 14.48 -21.91 0.03
N ARG A 28 13.33 -21.26 -0.09
CA ARG A 28 12.76 -20.96 -1.41
C ARG A 28 13.71 -19.97 -2.05
N GLY A 29 14.27 -20.33 -3.19
CA GLY A 29 14.85 -19.34 -4.09
C GLY A 29 13.84 -18.21 -4.24
N LEU A 30 14.29 -16.97 -4.39
CA LEU A 30 13.40 -15.85 -4.70
C LEU A 30 12.42 -16.35 -5.75
N PRO A 31 11.10 -16.32 -5.50
CA PRO A 31 10.15 -16.70 -6.52
C PRO A 31 10.33 -15.73 -7.68
N VAL A 32 11.09 -16.18 -8.67
CA VAL A 32 11.18 -15.50 -9.97
C VAL A 32 9.78 -15.57 -10.54
N ALA A 33 9.16 -14.41 -10.75
CA ALA A 33 7.89 -14.38 -11.45
C ALA A 33 8.08 -15.11 -12.78
N PRO A 34 7.24 -16.12 -13.09
CA PRO A 34 7.29 -16.74 -14.40
C PRO A 34 7.17 -15.61 -15.43
N LEU A 35 8.07 -15.57 -16.38
CA LEU A 35 7.96 -14.68 -17.52
C LEU A 35 6.68 -15.07 -18.26
N ALA A 36 5.58 -14.43 -17.92
CA ALA A 36 4.38 -14.53 -18.73
C ALA A 36 4.76 -14.04 -20.12
N ALA A 37 4.61 -14.90 -21.13
CA ALA A 37 4.71 -14.46 -22.50
C ALA A 37 3.85 -13.20 -22.66
N PRO A 38 4.33 -12.17 -23.38
CA PRO A 38 3.57 -10.92 -23.57
C PRO A 38 2.28 -11.24 -24.31
N GLY A 39 1.25 -11.62 -23.58
CA GLY A 39 -0.11 -11.63 -24.09
C GLY A 39 -0.46 -10.17 -24.37
N LYS A 40 -0.91 -9.86 -25.59
CA LYS A 40 -1.44 -8.54 -25.90
C LYS A 40 -2.54 -8.21 -24.91
N ARG A 41 -2.25 -7.33 -23.96
CA ARG A 41 -3.21 -6.85 -22.95
C ARG A 41 -4.08 -5.79 -23.60
N HIS A 42 -5.03 -6.21 -24.42
CA HIS A 42 -6.02 -5.31 -25.01
C HIS A 42 -7.20 -5.17 -24.03
N LEU A 43 -7.16 -4.13 -23.21
CA LEU A 43 -8.38 -3.63 -22.59
C LEU A 43 -8.96 -2.56 -23.51
N PRO A 44 -10.25 -2.65 -23.86
CA PRO A 44 -10.84 -1.73 -24.81
C PRO A 44 -10.83 -0.30 -24.29
N LEU A 45 -10.29 0.61 -25.08
CA LEU A 45 -10.55 2.02 -24.92
C LEU A 45 -11.97 2.30 -25.44
N ALA A 46 -12.72 3.14 -24.72
CA ALA A 46 -13.97 3.66 -25.22
C ALA A 46 -13.74 4.50 -26.49
N ASP A 47 -14.67 4.44 -27.43
CA ASP A 47 -14.55 5.17 -28.72
C ASP A 47 -14.41 6.68 -28.53
N GLU A 48 -15.09 7.23 -27.51
CA GLU A 48 -15.09 8.66 -27.24
C GLU A 48 -14.72 9.01 -25.80
N THR A 49 -14.12 10.19 -25.64
CA THR A 49 -13.89 10.82 -24.34
C THR A 49 -15.13 11.55 -23.88
N ARG A 50 -15.64 11.21 -22.69
CA ARG A 50 -16.78 11.92 -22.10
C ARG A 50 -16.31 13.25 -21.47
N ALA A 51 -17.18 14.27 -21.48
CA ALA A 51 -16.89 15.58 -20.86
C ALA A 51 -16.52 15.46 -19.36
N VAL A 52 -17.09 14.48 -18.65
CA VAL A 52 -16.76 14.22 -17.23
C VAL A 52 -15.33 13.71 -17.06
N ASP A 53 -14.79 12.95 -18.00
CA ASP A 53 -13.44 12.40 -17.92
C ASP A 53 -12.37 13.48 -18.06
N ARG A 54 -12.62 14.50 -18.89
CA ARG A 54 -11.73 15.66 -19.08
C ARG A 54 -11.61 16.56 -17.84
N ARG A 55 -12.54 16.45 -16.89
CA ARG A 55 -12.49 17.19 -15.60
C ARG A 55 -11.51 16.57 -14.60
N TRP A 56 -11.16 15.30 -14.78
CA TRP A 56 -10.24 14.60 -13.91
C TRP A 56 -8.82 14.74 -14.46
N GLN A 57 -7.92 15.24 -13.62
CA GLN A 57 -6.51 15.39 -13.97
C GLN A 57 -5.65 14.55 -13.04
N PRO A 58 -4.70 13.77 -13.54
CA PRO A 58 -3.73 13.08 -12.70
C PRO A 58 -2.76 14.12 -12.16
N ILE A 59 -2.90 14.45 -10.88
CA ILE A 59 -2.00 15.38 -10.21
C ILE A 59 -0.73 14.66 -9.77
N TYR A 60 -0.86 13.38 -9.41
CA TYR A 60 0.15 12.55 -8.81
C TYR A 60 0.35 11.26 -9.60
N ALA A 61 1.56 11.05 -10.09
CA ALA A 61 1.96 9.80 -10.74
C ALA A 61 2.94 9.03 -9.86
N VAL A 62 2.72 7.72 -9.74
CA VAL A 62 3.69 6.80 -9.14
C VAL A 62 4.14 5.83 -10.21
N TRP A 63 5.42 5.86 -10.49
CA TRP A 63 6.01 5.15 -11.61
C TRP A 63 7.05 4.13 -11.15
N GLU A 64 6.75 2.86 -11.36
CA GLU A 64 7.73 1.77 -11.28
C GLU A 64 8.63 1.87 -12.52
N ILE A 65 9.82 2.47 -12.38
CA ILE A 65 10.75 2.61 -13.52
C ILE A 65 11.55 1.35 -13.81
N THR A 66 11.61 0.42 -12.87
CA THR A 66 12.18 -0.94 -13.01
C THR A 66 11.58 -1.85 -11.95
N LEU A 67 11.51 -3.15 -12.21
CA LEU A 67 11.14 -4.14 -11.19
C LEU A 67 12.36 -4.78 -10.52
N ARG A 68 13.58 -4.44 -10.94
CA ARG A 68 14.82 -4.88 -10.31
C ARG A 68 14.91 -4.36 -8.87
N CYS A 69 15.28 -5.23 -7.93
CA CYS A 69 15.36 -4.88 -6.51
C CYS A 69 16.52 -5.63 -5.83
N ASP A 70 17.18 -4.96 -4.90
CA ASP A 70 18.24 -5.52 -4.06
C ASP A 70 17.75 -5.97 -2.67
N LEU A 71 16.43 -5.91 -2.43
CA LEU A 71 15.74 -6.42 -1.25
C LEU A 71 14.81 -7.59 -1.62
N ALA A 72 14.47 -8.43 -0.62
CA ALA A 72 13.61 -9.59 -0.77
C ALA A 72 12.38 -9.52 0.15
N CYS A 73 11.71 -8.35 0.19
CA CYS A 73 10.65 -8.06 1.15
C CYS A 73 9.53 -9.11 1.12
N ARG A 74 9.17 -9.64 2.28
CA ARG A 74 8.10 -10.64 2.47
C ARG A 74 6.71 -10.07 2.17
N HIS A 75 6.55 -8.77 2.29
CA HIS A 75 5.30 -8.04 2.06
C HIS A 75 5.28 -7.26 0.73
N CYS A 76 6.16 -7.60 -0.22
CA CYS A 76 6.25 -6.90 -1.50
C CYS A 76 5.07 -7.23 -2.41
N GLY A 77 4.22 -6.24 -2.68
CA GLY A 77 3.05 -6.41 -3.55
C GLY A 77 3.40 -6.63 -5.02
N SER A 78 4.51 -6.05 -5.49
CA SER A 78 4.97 -6.21 -6.89
C SER A 78 5.84 -7.45 -7.12
N ARG A 79 6.20 -8.22 -6.07
CA ARG A 79 7.17 -9.33 -6.15
C ARG A 79 8.50 -8.94 -6.81
N ALA A 80 8.94 -7.70 -6.60
CA ALA A 80 10.16 -7.16 -7.18
C ALA A 80 11.39 -8.03 -6.88
N GLY A 81 12.36 -8.02 -7.82
CA GLY A 81 13.61 -8.78 -7.74
C GLY A 81 14.41 -8.64 -9.02
N HIS A 82 13.82 -8.98 -10.16
CA HIS A 82 14.41 -8.86 -11.49
C HIS A 82 13.63 -7.84 -12.32
N ASP A 83 14.29 -7.27 -13.31
CA ASP A 83 13.67 -6.40 -14.31
C ASP A 83 12.51 -7.10 -15.01
N ARG A 84 11.55 -6.32 -15.46
CA ARG A 84 10.49 -6.83 -16.33
C ARG A 84 11.05 -7.10 -17.72
N PRO A 85 10.51 -8.12 -18.41
CA PRO A 85 10.69 -8.18 -19.85
C PRO A 85 10.15 -6.89 -20.49
N ASN A 86 10.90 -6.31 -21.42
CA ASN A 86 10.48 -5.14 -22.18
C ASN A 86 10.23 -3.89 -21.32
N GLU A 87 11.02 -3.62 -20.29
CA GLU A 87 11.01 -2.30 -19.65
C GLU A 87 11.21 -1.21 -20.69
N LEU A 88 10.63 -0.04 -20.45
CA LEU A 88 10.74 1.11 -21.36
C LEU A 88 12.21 1.50 -21.57
N SER A 89 12.60 1.83 -22.80
CA SER A 89 13.89 2.44 -23.08
C SER A 89 14.00 3.83 -22.45
N THR A 90 15.20 4.39 -22.39
CA THR A 90 15.41 5.76 -21.93
C THR A 90 14.56 6.76 -22.72
N GLU A 91 14.53 6.63 -24.07
CA GLU A 91 13.77 7.51 -24.94
C GLU A 91 12.27 7.41 -24.67
N GLU A 92 11.75 6.19 -24.51
CA GLU A 92 10.33 5.96 -24.17
C GLU A 92 10.01 6.54 -22.78
N CYS A 93 10.93 6.41 -21.81
CA CYS A 93 10.77 7.04 -20.49
C CYS A 93 10.70 8.55 -20.58
N LEU A 94 11.61 9.19 -21.31
CA LEU A 94 11.63 10.65 -21.49
C LEU A 94 10.38 11.14 -22.25
N ASP A 95 9.91 10.37 -23.22
CA ASP A 95 8.65 10.68 -23.90
C ASP A 95 7.44 10.59 -22.97
N LEU A 96 7.38 9.55 -22.15
CA LEU A 96 6.32 9.40 -21.13
C LEU A 96 6.33 10.56 -20.11
N VAL A 97 7.51 11.08 -19.73
CA VAL A 97 7.62 12.26 -18.86
C VAL A 97 7.00 13.49 -19.54
N ARG A 98 7.22 13.68 -20.85
CA ARG A 98 6.59 14.76 -21.65
C ARG A 98 5.06 14.59 -21.65
N GLN A 99 4.57 13.38 -21.92
CA GLN A 99 3.13 13.09 -21.92
C GLN A 99 2.50 13.34 -20.53
N MET A 100 3.20 13.02 -19.42
CA MET A 100 2.74 13.34 -18.06
C MET A 100 2.63 14.86 -17.84
N ALA A 101 3.62 15.65 -18.27
CA ALA A 101 3.60 17.11 -18.16
C ALA A 101 2.43 17.71 -18.95
N ASP A 102 2.22 17.25 -20.20
CA ASP A 102 1.12 17.68 -21.07
C ASP A 102 -0.26 17.31 -20.52
N LEU A 103 -0.36 16.21 -19.77
CA LEU A 103 -1.58 15.78 -19.11
C LEU A 103 -1.85 16.56 -17.80
N GLY A 104 -0.85 17.31 -17.30
CA GLY A 104 -0.98 18.18 -16.14
C GLY A 104 -0.54 17.56 -14.81
N VAL A 105 0.22 16.47 -14.85
CA VAL A 105 0.85 15.89 -13.65
C VAL A 105 1.72 16.93 -12.95
N LYS A 106 1.67 16.96 -11.62
CA LYS A 106 2.44 17.91 -10.78
C LYS A 106 3.58 17.24 -10.03
N GLU A 107 3.41 15.98 -9.69
CA GLU A 107 4.41 15.22 -8.94
C GLU A 107 4.52 13.81 -9.51
N VAL A 108 5.75 13.37 -9.69
CA VAL A 108 6.10 11.99 -10.08
C VAL A 108 6.97 11.38 -9.00
N THR A 109 6.46 10.31 -8.37
CA THR A 109 7.25 9.47 -7.47
C THR A 109 7.82 8.31 -8.26
N VAL A 110 9.12 8.29 -8.43
CA VAL A 110 9.81 7.13 -9.00
C VAL A 110 9.93 6.04 -7.92
N ILE A 111 9.46 4.87 -8.29
CA ILE A 111 9.59 3.65 -7.50
C ILE A 111 10.12 2.53 -8.39
N GLY A 112 10.11 1.35 -7.87
CA GLY A 112 10.40 0.17 -8.67
C GLY A 112 10.26 -1.05 -7.80
N GLY A 113 11.08 -2.06 -8.10
CA GLY A 113 11.75 -2.76 -7.04
C GLY A 113 12.60 -1.75 -6.25
N GLU A 114 13.65 -1.25 -6.89
CA GLU A 114 14.45 -0.16 -6.35
C GLU A 114 14.91 0.75 -7.50
N ALA A 115 14.40 1.97 -7.52
CA ALA A 115 14.53 2.88 -8.67
C ALA A 115 15.99 3.17 -9.07
N TYR A 116 16.91 3.32 -8.13
CA TYR A 116 18.31 3.59 -8.40
C TYR A 116 19.11 2.43 -8.99
N LEU A 117 18.49 1.25 -9.17
CA LEU A 117 19.11 0.13 -9.87
C LEU A 117 18.93 0.20 -11.39
N ARG A 118 18.07 1.07 -11.87
CA ARG A 118 17.97 1.42 -13.27
C ARG A 118 19.08 2.43 -13.62
N GLU A 119 19.83 2.19 -14.69
CA GLU A 119 21.05 3.00 -14.98
C GLU A 119 20.75 4.46 -15.29
N ASP A 120 19.69 4.71 -16.05
CA ASP A 120 19.25 6.05 -16.51
C ASP A 120 18.26 6.75 -15.57
N TRP A 121 18.08 6.27 -14.33
CA TRP A 121 17.11 6.83 -13.39
C TRP A 121 17.29 8.34 -13.13
N THR A 122 18.54 8.82 -13.16
CA THR A 122 18.84 10.25 -12.96
C THR A 122 18.41 11.11 -14.15
N ASP A 123 18.45 10.57 -15.37
CA ASP A 123 18.00 11.28 -16.56
C ASP A 123 16.48 11.43 -16.55
N ILE A 124 15.78 10.39 -16.08
CA ILE A 124 14.32 10.45 -15.84
C ILE A 124 14.00 11.54 -14.82
N VAL A 125 14.72 11.58 -13.68
CA VAL A 125 14.53 12.61 -12.63
C VAL A 125 14.79 14.01 -13.18
N ARG A 126 15.88 14.22 -13.93
CA ARG A 126 16.20 15.51 -14.56
C ARG A 126 15.11 15.97 -15.52
N GLU A 127 14.57 15.07 -16.34
CA GLU A 127 13.51 15.42 -17.29
C GLU A 127 12.20 15.78 -16.58
N ILE A 128 11.81 15.03 -15.52
CA ILE A 128 10.66 15.40 -14.67
C ILE A 128 10.83 16.83 -14.16
N ARG A 129 12.01 17.15 -13.64
CA ARG A 129 12.33 18.49 -13.10
C ARG A 129 12.37 19.56 -14.18
N ARG A 130 12.95 19.25 -15.32
CA ARG A 130 13.03 20.18 -16.49
C ARG A 130 11.67 20.63 -16.95
N LEU A 131 10.67 19.73 -16.90
CA LEU A 131 9.27 20.01 -17.29
C LEU A 131 8.42 20.61 -16.15
N GLY A 132 9.04 21.01 -15.03
CA GLY A 132 8.38 21.73 -13.95
C GLY A 132 7.60 20.87 -12.96
N MET A 133 7.64 19.54 -13.09
CA MET A 133 7.04 18.62 -12.14
C MET A 133 7.96 18.38 -10.94
N SER A 134 7.39 18.03 -9.79
CA SER A 134 8.13 17.56 -8.62
C SER A 134 8.58 16.11 -8.85
N ALA A 135 9.88 15.85 -8.59
CA ALA A 135 10.45 14.51 -8.60
C ALA A 135 10.67 14.03 -7.17
N THR A 136 10.05 12.90 -6.82
CA THR A 136 10.19 12.26 -5.53
C THR A 136 10.52 10.77 -5.71
N MET A 137 10.94 10.08 -4.66
CA MET A 137 11.33 8.67 -4.70
C MET A 137 10.81 7.93 -3.47
N THR A 138 10.43 6.66 -3.64
CA THR A 138 10.31 5.72 -2.51
C THR A 138 11.38 4.65 -2.64
N THR A 139 12.12 4.40 -1.55
CA THR A 139 13.28 3.51 -1.55
C THR A 139 13.35 2.65 -0.30
N GLY A 140 13.87 1.42 -0.44
CA GLY A 140 14.30 0.60 0.69
C GLY A 140 15.64 1.05 1.28
N GLY A 141 16.40 1.88 0.56
CA GLY A 141 17.59 2.57 1.01
C GLY A 141 18.86 1.72 1.07
N ARG A 142 18.84 0.43 0.74
CA ARG A 142 19.99 -0.46 0.92
C ARG A 142 21.25 0.02 0.21
N GLY A 143 21.11 0.50 -1.02
CA GLY A 143 22.22 1.02 -1.83
C GLY A 143 22.32 2.54 -1.89
N MET A 144 21.59 3.28 -1.06
CA MET A 144 21.63 4.76 -1.06
C MET A 144 22.86 5.28 -0.30
N THR A 145 24.03 5.13 -0.94
CA THR A 145 25.31 5.65 -0.44
C THR A 145 25.34 7.17 -0.42
N PRO A 146 26.30 7.82 0.30
CA PRO A 146 26.48 9.27 0.25
C PRO A 146 26.65 9.80 -1.19
N GLU A 147 27.41 9.09 -2.01
CA GLU A 147 27.63 9.44 -3.42
C GLU A 147 26.33 9.36 -4.22
N ARG A 148 25.55 8.30 -4.07
CA ARG A 148 24.26 8.16 -4.76
C ARG A 148 23.24 9.20 -4.31
N ALA A 149 23.23 9.55 -3.03
CA ALA A 149 22.38 10.62 -2.49
C ALA A 149 22.77 12.00 -3.09
N ARG A 150 24.07 12.27 -3.24
CA ARG A 150 24.56 13.48 -3.92
C ARG A 150 24.12 13.52 -5.39
N ILE A 151 24.29 12.41 -6.12
CA ILE A 151 23.84 12.30 -7.51
C ILE A 151 22.31 12.50 -7.63
N ALA A 152 21.53 11.95 -6.68
CA ALA A 152 20.08 12.15 -6.61
C ALA A 152 19.72 13.65 -6.46
N ALA A 153 20.39 14.35 -5.54
CA ALA A 153 20.18 15.78 -5.32
C ALA A 153 20.55 16.61 -6.55
N GLU A 154 21.69 16.32 -7.18
CA GLU A 154 22.15 16.96 -8.42
C GLU A 154 21.22 16.72 -9.61
N ALA A 155 20.57 15.55 -9.67
CA ALA A 155 19.53 15.28 -10.66
C ALA A 155 18.24 16.07 -10.38
N GLY A 156 18.09 16.66 -9.19
CA GLY A 156 16.95 17.48 -8.80
C GLY A 156 15.89 16.72 -8.00
N LEU A 157 16.21 15.55 -7.42
CA LEU A 157 15.31 14.85 -6.51
C LEU A 157 14.98 15.72 -5.31
N GLN A 158 13.70 16.00 -5.08
CA GLN A 158 13.27 16.94 -4.04
C GLN A 158 12.96 16.27 -2.70
N SER A 159 12.44 15.05 -2.75
CA SER A 159 12.10 14.29 -1.55
C SER A 159 12.26 12.78 -1.79
N ALA A 160 12.64 12.08 -0.75
CA ALA A 160 12.68 10.64 -0.75
C ALA A 160 11.98 10.07 0.49
N SER A 161 11.14 9.06 0.29
CA SER A 161 10.51 8.29 1.35
C SER A 161 11.29 7.00 1.57
N VAL A 162 11.93 6.89 2.73
CA VAL A 162 12.69 5.69 3.11
C VAL A 162 11.77 4.75 3.89
N SER A 163 11.81 3.49 3.53
CA SER A 163 10.95 2.48 4.16
C SER A 163 11.55 1.98 5.47
N ILE A 164 10.80 2.09 6.58
CA ILE A 164 11.14 1.55 7.90
C ILE A 164 9.89 0.85 8.47
N ASP A 165 9.91 -0.48 8.57
CA ASP A 165 8.71 -1.27 8.89
C ASP A 165 8.73 -1.93 10.27
N GLY A 166 9.65 -1.58 11.13
CA GLY A 166 9.79 -2.12 12.48
C GLY A 166 11.11 -1.72 13.10
N VAL A 167 11.42 -2.21 14.29
CA VAL A 167 12.77 -2.16 14.85
C VAL A 167 13.69 -3.11 14.07
N GLU A 168 14.99 -3.10 14.35
CA GLU A 168 16.00 -3.75 13.51
C GLU A 168 15.65 -5.21 13.14
N GLU A 169 15.28 -6.02 14.11
CA GLU A 169 14.99 -7.44 13.87
C GLU A 169 13.76 -7.63 12.98
N THR A 170 12.66 -6.97 13.32
CA THR A 170 11.41 -7.04 12.56
C THR A 170 11.57 -6.45 11.17
N HIS A 171 12.24 -5.31 11.05
CA HIS A 171 12.51 -4.69 9.75
C HIS A 171 13.32 -5.61 8.84
N ASP A 172 14.47 -6.11 9.31
CA ASP A 172 15.36 -6.98 8.54
C ASP A 172 14.63 -8.26 8.10
N ARG A 173 13.80 -8.81 8.98
CA ARG A 173 12.95 -9.94 8.69
C ARG A 173 11.93 -9.64 7.60
N LEU A 174 11.18 -8.53 7.69
CA LEU A 174 10.18 -8.11 6.71
C LEU A 174 10.83 -7.76 5.36
N ARG A 175 12.01 -7.15 5.37
CA ARG A 175 12.75 -6.79 4.16
C ARG A 175 13.54 -7.95 3.56
N GLY A 176 13.68 -9.07 4.29
CA GLY A 176 14.33 -10.29 3.83
C GLY A 176 15.85 -10.20 3.70
N VAL A 177 16.46 -9.14 4.25
CA VAL A 177 17.91 -8.88 4.18
C VAL A 177 18.41 -8.36 5.53
N LYS A 178 19.34 -9.10 6.15
CA LYS A 178 19.98 -8.68 7.40
C LYS A 178 20.78 -7.39 7.18
N GLY A 179 20.61 -6.43 8.09
CA GLY A 179 21.25 -5.11 8.05
C GLY A 179 20.50 -4.10 7.18
N SER A 180 19.35 -4.44 6.62
CA SER A 180 18.52 -3.52 5.83
C SER A 180 18.01 -2.33 6.66
N PHE A 181 17.74 -2.54 7.96
CA PHE A 181 17.36 -1.47 8.89
C PHE A 181 18.44 -0.40 9.01
N ARG A 182 19.67 -0.83 9.26
CA ARG A 182 20.82 0.09 9.36
C ARG A 182 21.07 0.81 8.06
N SER A 183 20.91 0.12 6.93
CA SER A 183 21.02 0.73 5.60
C SER A 183 19.94 1.78 5.35
N ALA A 184 18.69 1.52 5.75
CA ALA A 184 17.60 2.48 5.63
C ALA A 184 17.84 3.73 6.47
N LEU A 185 18.29 3.60 7.72
CA LEU A 185 18.66 4.76 8.55
C LEU A 185 19.86 5.53 7.98
N ALA A 186 20.85 4.82 7.45
CA ALA A 186 21.98 5.47 6.75
C ALA A 186 21.51 6.21 5.50
N ALA A 187 20.61 5.62 4.71
CA ALA A 187 20.02 6.25 3.53
C ALA A 187 19.27 7.55 3.88
N ALA A 188 18.47 7.54 4.94
CA ALA A 188 17.75 8.73 5.41
C ALA A 188 18.74 9.86 5.78
N ARG A 189 19.82 9.53 6.47
CA ARG A 189 20.90 10.48 6.80
C ARG A 189 21.60 11.00 5.55
N ASN A 190 22.05 10.12 4.65
CA ASN A 190 22.78 10.47 3.43
C ASN A 190 21.94 11.41 2.52
N LEU A 191 20.66 11.10 2.33
CA LEU A 191 19.75 11.94 1.56
C LEU A 191 19.57 13.32 2.18
N ARG A 192 19.40 13.40 3.51
CA ARG A 192 19.28 14.68 4.22
C ARG A 192 20.55 15.50 4.11
N GLU A 193 21.72 14.90 4.29
CA GLU A 193 23.02 15.56 4.15
C GLU A 193 23.24 16.06 2.72
N ALA A 194 22.70 15.38 1.71
CA ALA A 194 22.70 15.83 0.32
C ALA A 194 21.66 16.91 0.00
N GLY A 195 20.82 17.32 0.98
CA GLY A 195 19.80 18.37 0.80
C GLY A 195 18.44 17.85 0.28
N VAL A 196 18.25 16.54 0.16
CA VAL A 196 16.97 15.93 -0.21
C VAL A 196 16.07 15.85 1.03
N LYS A 197 14.81 16.28 0.92
CA LYS A 197 13.84 16.15 2.03
C LYS A 197 13.55 14.68 2.28
N VAL A 198 13.60 14.26 3.54
CA VAL A 198 13.36 12.86 3.92
C VAL A 198 12.00 12.70 4.57
N SER A 199 11.26 11.71 4.12
CA SER A 199 10.11 11.14 4.81
C SER A 199 10.35 9.65 5.09
N VAL A 200 9.52 9.07 5.95
CA VAL A 200 9.53 7.63 6.22
C VAL A 200 8.19 7.02 5.83
N ASN A 201 8.22 5.81 5.30
CA ASN A 201 7.04 5.01 4.98
C ASN A 201 7.09 3.70 5.77
N THR A 202 5.99 3.36 6.43
CA THR A 202 5.84 2.13 7.21
C THR A 202 4.61 1.35 6.77
N GLN A 203 4.80 0.07 6.46
CA GLN A 203 3.71 -0.87 6.25
C GLN A 203 3.36 -1.57 7.56
N ILE A 204 2.12 -1.35 8.02
CA ILE A 204 1.62 -1.92 9.26
C ILE A 204 1.09 -3.32 9.01
N ASN A 205 1.57 -4.26 9.79
CA ASN A 205 1.15 -5.65 9.82
C ASN A 205 1.23 -6.18 11.26
N ARG A 206 0.96 -7.45 11.46
CA ARG A 206 0.94 -8.05 12.81
C ARG A 206 2.30 -8.05 13.53
N LEU A 207 3.40 -8.00 12.76
CA LEU A 207 4.75 -7.91 13.33
C LEU A 207 5.11 -6.49 13.71
N SER A 208 4.81 -5.52 12.85
CA SER A 208 5.20 -4.12 13.02
C SER A 208 4.24 -3.30 13.89
N MET A 209 2.97 -3.70 14.00
CA MET A 209 1.98 -2.93 14.76
C MET A 209 2.38 -2.69 16.24
N PRO A 210 2.85 -3.68 17.00
CA PRO A 210 3.29 -3.47 18.38
C PRO A 210 4.48 -2.51 18.51
N GLU A 211 5.32 -2.44 17.48
CA GLU A 211 6.57 -1.67 17.45
C GLU A 211 6.41 -0.23 16.92
N LEU A 212 5.19 0.18 16.53
CA LEU A 212 4.96 1.51 15.97
C LEU A 212 5.42 2.67 16.87
N PRO A 213 5.33 2.60 18.21
CA PRO A 213 5.92 3.63 19.06
C PRO A 213 7.44 3.75 18.90
N ASP A 214 8.15 2.63 18.87
CA ASP A 214 9.60 2.61 18.71
C ASP A 214 10.02 3.05 17.29
N VAL A 215 9.25 2.65 16.28
CA VAL A 215 9.42 3.13 14.89
C VAL A 215 9.28 4.65 14.83
N LEU A 216 8.29 5.23 15.52
CA LEU A 216 8.13 6.69 15.55
C LEU A 216 9.36 7.39 16.13
N GLU A 217 9.97 6.88 17.20
CA GLU A 217 11.19 7.48 17.75
C GLU A 217 12.37 7.38 16.77
N GLN A 218 12.46 6.30 15.96
CA GLN A 218 13.44 6.21 14.87
C GLN A 218 13.14 7.22 13.74
N VAL A 219 11.86 7.43 13.40
CA VAL A 219 11.44 8.46 12.43
C VAL A 219 11.86 9.84 12.90
N ILE A 220 11.61 10.17 14.17
CA ILE A 220 12.01 11.44 14.78
C ILE A 220 13.55 11.60 14.76
N ALA A 221 14.28 10.58 15.21
CA ALA A 221 15.73 10.57 15.25
C ALA A 221 16.37 10.72 13.85
N SER A 222 15.74 10.19 12.81
CA SER A 222 16.20 10.32 11.42
C SER A 222 16.09 11.75 10.89
N GLY A 223 15.34 12.63 11.55
CA GLY A 223 15.04 13.98 11.10
C GLY A 223 14.06 14.02 9.91
N ALA A 224 13.25 12.98 9.73
CA ALA A 224 12.22 12.95 8.72
C ALA A 224 11.13 13.99 9.01
N HIS A 225 10.68 14.72 7.98
CA HIS A 225 9.63 15.72 8.13
C HIS A 225 8.23 15.13 8.17
N SER A 226 8.07 13.92 7.68
CA SER A 226 6.78 13.23 7.68
C SER A 226 6.93 11.71 7.76
N TRP A 227 5.89 11.09 8.27
CA TRP A 227 5.74 9.65 8.39
C TRP A 227 4.45 9.18 7.74
N GLN A 228 4.56 8.43 6.66
CA GLN A 228 3.44 7.79 5.99
C GLN A 228 3.27 6.38 6.55
N ILE A 229 2.04 6.04 6.91
CA ILE A 229 1.67 4.71 7.38
C ILE A 229 0.58 4.12 6.50
N GLN A 230 0.67 2.83 6.21
CA GLN A 230 -0.33 2.09 5.43
C GLN A 230 -0.38 0.64 5.88
N LEU A 231 -1.51 -0.03 5.65
CA LEU A 231 -1.61 -1.46 5.96
C LEU A 231 -0.84 -2.28 4.92
N THR A 232 -0.22 -3.36 5.37
CA THR A 232 0.18 -4.45 4.48
C THR A 232 -1.08 -5.11 3.92
N VAL A 233 -1.18 -5.20 2.60
CA VAL A 233 -2.35 -5.73 1.90
C VAL A 233 -2.00 -7.06 1.25
N ALA A 234 -2.98 -7.97 1.16
CA ALA A 234 -2.83 -9.34 0.66
C ALA A 234 -2.55 -9.39 -0.85
N MET A 235 -1.41 -8.86 -1.28
CA MET A 235 -0.97 -8.81 -2.68
C MET A 235 0.51 -9.21 -2.79
N GLY A 236 0.89 -9.88 -3.86
CA GLY A 236 2.24 -10.33 -4.10
C GLY A 236 2.70 -11.28 -2.99
N ARG A 237 3.94 -11.09 -2.50
CA ARG A 237 4.49 -11.93 -1.42
C ARG A 237 3.73 -11.84 -0.10
N ALA A 238 3.04 -10.73 0.17
CA ALA A 238 2.18 -10.63 1.36
C ALA A 238 0.97 -11.60 1.30
N ALA A 239 0.51 -11.97 0.11
CA ALA A 239 -0.54 -12.97 -0.05
C ALA A 239 -0.04 -14.40 0.19
N ASP A 240 1.28 -14.64 0.13
CA ASP A 240 1.88 -15.95 0.43
C ASP A 240 2.03 -16.18 1.95
N GLU A 241 1.90 -15.13 2.75
CA GLU A 241 2.06 -15.14 4.19
C GLU A 241 0.89 -14.44 4.90
N PRO A 242 -0.33 -15.00 4.79
CA PRO A 242 -1.54 -14.35 5.30
C PRO A 242 -1.52 -14.13 6.83
N GLU A 243 -0.70 -14.86 7.55
CA GLU A 243 -0.53 -14.73 8.99
C GLU A 243 0.11 -13.41 9.43
N VAL A 244 0.83 -12.72 8.54
CA VAL A 244 1.38 -11.39 8.85
C VAL A 244 0.37 -10.28 8.65
N LEU A 245 -0.74 -10.53 7.94
CA LEU A 245 -1.76 -9.53 7.69
C LEU A 245 -2.54 -9.23 8.97
N LEU A 246 -2.86 -7.96 9.19
CA LEU A 246 -3.83 -7.58 10.21
C LEU A 246 -5.19 -8.18 9.89
N GLN A 247 -5.96 -8.46 10.92
CA GLN A 247 -7.37 -8.80 10.79
C GLN A 247 -8.24 -7.52 10.92
N PRO A 248 -9.47 -7.51 10.40
CA PRO A 248 -10.35 -6.36 10.53
C PRO A 248 -10.55 -5.89 11.98
N TYR A 249 -10.61 -6.81 12.94
CA TYR A 249 -10.76 -6.49 14.35
C TYR A 249 -9.49 -5.88 14.98
N ASP A 250 -8.29 -6.12 14.44
CA ASP A 250 -7.04 -5.51 14.93
C ASP A 250 -7.09 -3.96 14.80
N LEU A 251 -7.99 -3.43 13.95
CA LEU A 251 -8.19 -1.99 13.83
C LEU A 251 -8.75 -1.35 15.10
N LEU A 252 -9.42 -2.12 15.97
CA LEU A 252 -9.93 -1.63 17.25
C LEU A 252 -8.79 -1.21 18.19
N GLU A 253 -7.63 -1.86 18.09
CA GLU A 253 -6.42 -1.51 18.84
C GLU A 253 -5.55 -0.51 18.07
N LEU A 254 -5.44 -0.69 16.75
CA LEU A 254 -4.59 0.13 15.90
C LEU A 254 -5.00 1.60 15.92
N PHE A 255 -6.29 1.94 15.81
CA PHE A 255 -6.70 3.34 15.70
C PHE A 255 -6.51 4.16 16.97
N PRO A 256 -6.81 3.66 18.18
CA PRO A 256 -6.40 4.33 19.43
C PRO A 256 -4.88 4.52 19.51
N LEU A 257 -4.08 3.54 19.08
CA LEU A 257 -2.63 3.66 19.02
C LEU A 257 -2.22 4.78 18.06
N LEU A 258 -2.71 4.79 16.82
CA LEU A 258 -2.41 5.83 15.84
C LEU A 258 -2.81 7.22 16.32
N SER A 259 -3.91 7.32 17.06
CA SER A 259 -4.35 8.58 17.67
C SER A 259 -3.32 9.12 18.68
N ARG A 260 -2.74 8.27 19.53
CA ARG A 260 -1.66 8.67 20.46
C ARG A 260 -0.36 9.01 19.71
N LEU A 261 0.00 8.21 18.71
CA LEU A 261 1.18 8.47 17.88
C LEU A 261 1.06 9.79 17.11
N LYS A 262 -0.17 10.16 16.69
CA LYS A 262 -0.42 11.45 16.07
C LYS A 262 -0.08 12.63 17.00
N ASP A 263 -0.43 12.54 18.28
CA ASP A 263 -0.08 13.57 19.26
C ASP A 263 1.45 13.68 19.38
N ARG A 264 2.14 12.56 19.54
CA ARG A 264 3.60 12.52 19.61
C ARG A 264 4.27 13.05 18.33
N CYS A 265 3.71 12.77 17.15
CA CYS A 265 4.16 13.34 15.88
C CYS A 265 4.06 14.88 15.87
N VAL A 266 2.94 15.42 16.35
CA VAL A 266 2.73 16.88 16.44
C VAL A 266 3.76 17.52 17.36
N GLU A 267 4.01 16.95 18.53
CA GLU A 267 5.03 17.40 19.47
C GLU A 267 6.43 17.43 18.86
N ALA A 268 6.75 16.41 18.05
CA ALA A 268 8.06 16.29 17.39
C ALA A 268 8.17 17.06 16.07
N GLY A 269 7.11 17.72 15.60
CA GLY A 269 7.11 18.42 14.32
C GLY A 269 7.08 17.49 13.09
N VAL A 270 6.74 16.22 13.28
CA VAL A 270 6.60 15.22 12.21
C VAL A 270 5.15 15.16 11.73
N ARG A 271 4.94 15.20 10.42
CA ARG A 271 3.59 15.07 9.84
C ARG A 271 3.23 13.62 9.64
N LEU A 272 2.25 13.09 10.39
CA LEU A 272 1.69 11.76 10.16
C LEU A 272 0.72 11.78 8.98
N TRP A 273 0.93 10.89 7.99
CA TRP A 273 0.08 10.66 6.84
C TRP A 273 -0.47 9.24 6.83
N PRO A 274 -1.73 9.01 7.21
CA PRO A 274 -2.36 7.71 7.02
C PRO A 274 -2.62 7.45 5.54
N GLY A 275 -2.24 6.26 5.07
CA GLY A 275 -2.51 5.80 3.71
C GLY A 275 -4.01 5.61 3.44
N ASN A 276 -4.37 5.66 2.16
CA ASN A 276 -5.76 5.52 1.73
C ASN A 276 -6.25 4.06 1.70
N ASN A 277 -5.38 3.08 1.96
CA ASN A 277 -5.75 1.68 1.95
C ASN A 277 -6.52 1.22 3.21
N ILE A 278 -6.64 2.08 4.20
CA ILE A 278 -7.53 1.94 5.34
C ILE A 278 -8.88 2.57 4.99
N GLY A 279 -9.99 1.95 5.42
CA GLY A 279 -11.33 2.48 5.22
C GLY A 279 -11.63 3.70 6.11
N TYR A 280 -12.90 3.89 6.49
CA TYR A 280 -13.30 4.98 7.36
C TYR A 280 -12.77 4.78 8.79
N PHE A 281 -12.17 5.82 9.37
CA PHE A 281 -11.49 5.76 10.67
C PHE A 281 -12.42 5.93 11.88
N GLY A 282 -13.73 6.00 11.65
CA GLY A 282 -14.70 6.19 12.75
C GLY A 282 -14.44 7.49 13.52
N PRO A 283 -14.45 7.47 14.86
CA PRO A 283 -14.29 8.66 15.69
C PRO A 283 -12.90 9.32 15.55
N PHE A 284 -11.92 8.65 14.95
CA PHE A 284 -10.57 9.18 14.74
C PHE A 284 -10.37 9.84 13.37
N GLU A 285 -11.38 9.86 12.51
CA GLU A 285 -11.26 10.38 11.14
C GLU A 285 -10.71 11.81 11.11
N SER A 286 -11.32 12.72 11.86
CA SER A 286 -10.92 14.14 11.89
C SER A 286 -9.52 14.35 12.46
N LYS A 287 -9.12 13.58 13.47
CA LYS A 287 -7.81 13.70 14.09
C LYS A 287 -6.70 13.17 13.16
N LEU A 288 -6.93 12.05 12.52
CA LEU A 288 -5.89 11.36 11.73
C LEU A 288 -5.79 11.89 10.29
N ARG A 289 -6.92 12.14 9.61
CA ARG A 289 -6.95 12.66 8.23
C ARG A 289 -7.15 14.17 8.14
N GLY A 290 -7.57 14.81 9.23
CA GLY A 290 -7.93 16.23 9.26
C GLY A 290 -9.38 16.49 8.88
N THR A 291 -9.82 17.71 9.17
CA THR A 291 -11.15 18.18 8.81
C THR A 291 -11.13 18.78 7.41
N LEU A 292 -11.78 18.14 6.48
CA LEU A 292 -12.11 18.75 5.19
C LEU A 292 -13.45 19.50 5.29
N PRO A 293 -13.72 20.44 4.39
CA PRO A 293 -14.97 21.22 4.40
C PRO A 293 -16.25 20.37 4.37
N ARG A 294 -16.16 19.08 4.04
CA ARG A 294 -17.26 18.12 4.02
C ARG A 294 -17.07 16.93 4.97
N GLY A 295 -16.16 17.03 5.92
CA GLY A 295 -16.02 16.11 7.05
C GLY A 295 -15.29 14.79 6.78
N HIS A 296 -15.23 14.29 5.55
CA HIS A 296 -14.55 13.05 5.20
C HIS A 296 -13.76 13.21 3.91
N MET A 297 -12.51 12.75 3.95
CA MET A 297 -11.72 12.72 2.74
C MET A 297 -12.30 11.68 1.79
N ALA A 298 -12.71 12.15 0.62
CA ALA A 298 -13.29 11.30 -0.39
C ALA A 298 -12.45 10.04 -0.61
N SER A 299 -13.15 9.01 -0.95
CA SER A 299 -12.71 7.71 -1.40
C SER A 299 -11.47 7.71 -2.32
N CYS A 300 -11.12 6.56 -2.82
CA CYS A 300 -9.99 6.24 -3.70
C CYS A 300 -9.71 7.31 -4.78
N GLY A 301 -8.44 7.74 -4.89
CA GLY A 301 -7.96 8.67 -5.92
C GLY A 301 -7.59 8.01 -7.26
N ALA A 302 -7.65 6.68 -7.35
CA ALA A 302 -7.28 5.94 -8.55
C ALA A 302 -8.07 6.41 -9.77
N GLY A 303 -7.39 6.78 -10.87
CA GLY A 303 -8.03 7.27 -12.08
C GLY A 303 -8.73 8.64 -11.95
N ARG A 304 -8.69 9.29 -10.78
CA ARG A 304 -9.26 10.64 -10.54
C ARG A 304 -8.18 11.69 -10.38
N ALA A 305 -7.18 11.40 -9.57
CA ALA A 305 -6.04 12.29 -9.29
C ALA A 305 -4.71 11.53 -9.25
N THR A 306 -4.75 10.20 -9.21
CA THR A 306 -3.58 9.33 -9.13
C THR A 306 -3.45 8.50 -10.39
N LEU A 307 -2.22 8.39 -10.87
CA LEU A 307 -1.80 7.57 -12.00
C LEU A 307 -0.76 6.56 -11.52
N GLY A 308 -0.90 5.32 -11.94
CA GLY A 308 0.08 4.26 -11.74
C GLY A 308 0.71 3.85 -13.07
N ILE A 309 2.01 3.71 -13.11
CA ILE A 309 2.76 3.34 -14.31
C ILE A 309 3.69 2.19 -13.97
N GLU A 310 3.68 1.15 -14.79
CA GLU A 310 4.62 0.01 -14.68
C GLU A 310 5.82 0.20 -15.61
N ALA A 311 6.89 -0.50 -15.32
CA ALA A 311 8.16 -0.35 -16.03
C ALA A 311 8.10 -0.69 -17.53
N ASP A 312 7.13 -1.53 -17.94
CA ASP A 312 6.87 -1.89 -19.33
C ASP A 312 5.91 -0.93 -20.05
N GLY A 313 5.53 0.16 -19.40
CA GLY A 313 4.63 1.18 -19.96
C GLY A 313 3.14 0.91 -19.78
N ALA A 314 2.76 -0.09 -19.01
CA ALA A 314 1.36 -0.34 -18.65
C ALA A 314 0.85 0.76 -17.70
N ILE A 315 -0.35 1.26 -17.97
CA ILE A 315 -0.98 2.36 -17.25
C ILE A 315 -2.16 1.88 -16.43
N LYS A 316 -2.18 2.29 -15.16
CA LYS A 316 -3.24 1.99 -14.19
C LYS A 316 -3.73 3.26 -13.50
N GLY A 317 -4.93 3.22 -12.93
CA GLY A 317 -5.43 4.33 -12.11
C GLY A 317 -4.69 4.51 -10.78
N CYS A 318 -3.98 3.48 -10.29
CA CYS A 318 -3.18 3.50 -9.07
C CYS A 318 -2.06 2.45 -9.19
N PRO A 319 -0.83 2.74 -8.69
CA PRO A 319 0.30 1.81 -8.79
C PRO A 319 0.05 0.48 -8.09
N SER A 320 -0.77 0.48 -7.04
CA SER A 320 -1.04 -0.70 -6.22
C SER A 320 -2.09 -1.65 -6.79
N LEU A 321 -2.83 -1.25 -7.82
CA LEU A 321 -3.85 -2.12 -8.43
C LEU A 321 -3.20 -3.29 -9.18
N PRO A 322 -3.79 -4.50 -9.14
CA PRO A 322 -3.31 -5.64 -9.90
C PRO A 322 -3.25 -5.36 -11.40
N THR A 323 -2.15 -5.80 -12.04
CA THR A 323 -1.89 -5.52 -13.45
C THR A 323 -2.95 -6.10 -14.36
N ASP A 324 -3.28 -7.39 -14.20
CA ASP A 324 -4.16 -8.11 -15.14
C ASP A 324 -5.58 -7.54 -15.18
N ALA A 325 -6.08 -7.08 -14.04
CA ALA A 325 -7.47 -6.60 -13.93
C ALA A 325 -7.63 -5.08 -14.13
N TRP A 326 -6.53 -4.30 -13.97
CA TRP A 326 -6.65 -2.85 -13.85
C TRP A 326 -5.77 -2.05 -14.81
N THR A 327 -5.06 -2.71 -15.72
CA THR A 327 -4.33 -2.02 -16.79
C THR A 327 -5.31 -1.42 -17.79
N GLY A 328 -5.22 -0.11 -18.01
CA GLY A 328 -6.05 0.61 -18.97
C GLY A 328 -5.50 0.65 -20.38
N GLY A 329 -4.23 0.29 -20.56
CA GLY A 329 -3.52 0.27 -21.84
C GLY A 329 -2.02 0.42 -21.64
N ASN A 330 -1.28 0.45 -22.75
CA ASN A 330 0.17 0.62 -22.76
C ASN A 330 0.55 1.84 -23.61
N ILE A 331 1.53 2.63 -23.17
CA ILE A 331 1.95 3.87 -23.87
C ILE A 331 2.58 3.61 -25.23
N ARG A 332 3.00 2.38 -25.52
CA ARG A 332 3.46 1.97 -26.84
C ARG A 332 2.33 1.81 -27.86
N GLU A 333 1.10 1.67 -27.39
CA GLU A 333 -0.08 1.45 -28.23
C GLU A 333 -0.98 2.69 -28.31
N HIS A 334 -1.05 3.46 -27.23
CA HIS A 334 -1.93 4.61 -27.09
C HIS A 334 -1.25 5.75 -26.34
N SER A 335 -1.63 6.98 -26.62
CA SER A 335 -1.17 8.13 -25.84
C SER A 335 -1.63 8.03 -24.38
N LEU A 336 -0.82 8.58 -23.45
CA LEU A 336 -1.20 8.61 -22.03
C LEU A 336 -2.54 9.32 -21.81
N ARG A 337 -2.84 10.37 -22.62
CA ARG A 337 -4.12 11.08 -22.58
C ARG A 337 -5.28 10.19 -22.98
N ASP A 338 -5.15 9.44 -24.08
CA ASP A 338 -6.21 8.52 -24.51
C ASP A 338 -6.50 7.46 -23.46
N ILE A 339 -5.45 6.86 -22.89
CA ILE A 339 -5.60 5.87 -21.83
C ILE A 339 -6.29 6.51 -20.60
N TRP A 340 -5.82 7.69 -20.16
CA TRP A 340 -6.40 8.39 -19.03
C TRP A 340 -7.88 8.70 -19.19
N GLU A 341 -8.25 9.24 -20.33
CA GLU A 341 -9.61 9.71 -20.57
C GLU A 341 -10.58 8.60 -20.99
N ARG A 342 -10.09 7.52 -21.64
CA ARG A 342 -10.95 6.55 -22.31
C ARG A 342 -10.93 5.14 -21.75
N ALA A 343 -9.88 4.77 -20.99
CA ALA A 343 -9.76 3.41 -20.48
C ALA A 343 -10.77 3.14 -19.36
N GLU A 344 -11.57 2.09 -19.51
CA GLU A 344 -12.61 1.70 -18.54
C GLU A 344 -12.06 1.45 -17.14
N PRO A 345 -10.92 0.75 -16.93
CA PRO A 345 -10.37 0.56 -15.59
C PRO A 345 -10.04 1.87 -14.87
N LEU A 346 -9.65 2.92 -15.59
CA LEU A 346 -9.37 4.23 -15.00
C LEU A 346 -10.67 5.01 -14.70
N ARG A 347 -11.75 4.74 -15.43
CA ARG A 347 -13.07 5.32 -15.20
C ARG A 347 -13.80 4.75 -14.00
N TYR A 348 -13.48 3.54 -13.57
CA TYR A 348 -14.19 2.83 -12.48
C TYR A 348 -14.44 3.71 -11.26
N THR A 349 -13.41 4.37 -10.74
CA THR A 349 -13.53 5.21 -9.53
C THR A 349 -14.32 6.50 -9.79
N ARG A 350 -14.30 7.01 -11.02
CA ARG A 350 -15.09 8.18 -11.45
C ARG A 350 -16.58 7.86 -11.46
N ASP A 351 -16.92 6.70 -11.97
CA ASP A 351 -18.27 6.24 -12.25
C ASP A 351 -18.89 5.41 -11.13
N ARG A 352 -18.12 5.05 -10.10
CA ARG A 352 -18.57 4.19 -9.00
C ARG A 352 -19.74 4.81 -8.25
N THR A 353 -20.82 4.03 -8.11
CA THR A 353 -22.02 4.36 -7.34
C THR A 353 -22.28 3.35 -6.23
N VAL A 354 -23.02 3.75 -5.19
CA VAL A 354 -23.36 2.85 -4.09
C VAL A 354 -24.21 1.68 -4.59
N ALA A 355 -25.25 1.96 -5.37
CA ALA A 355 -26.22 0.94 -5.81
C ALA A 355 -25.61 -0.13 -6.72
N ARG A 356 -24.69 0.25 -7.64
CA ARG A 356 -24.12 -0.66 -8.64
C ARG A 356 -22.88 -1.38 -8.15
N ASP A 357 -22.01 -0.67 -7.43
CA ASP A 357 -20.61 -1.10 -7.25
C ASP A 357 -20.29 -1.53 -5.82
N LEU A 358 -21.08 -1.09 -4.82
CA LEU A 358 -20.89 -1.50 -3.45
C LEU A 358 -21.70 -2.77 -3.15
N TRP A 359 -21.17 -3.56 -2.21
CA TRP A 359 -21.83 -4.79 -1.76
C TRP A 359 -21.48 -5.08 -0.29
N GLY A 360 -22.20 -6.06 0.30
CA GLY A 360 -22.01 -6.44 1.69
C GLY A 360 -22.21 -5.26 2.64
N PHE A 361 -21.42 -5.18 3.70
CA PHE A 361 -21.53 -4.11 4.70
C PHE A 361 -21.47 -2.71 4.10
N CYS A 362 -20.58 -2.48 3.12
CA CYS A 362 -20.37 -1.15 2.56
C CYS A 362 -21.59 -0.62 1.77
N GLN A 363 -22.42 -1.49 1.21
CA GLN A 363 -23.60 -1.07 0.46
C GLN A 363 -24.68 -0.44 1.35
N THR A 364 -24.81 -0.93 2.58
CA THR A 364 -25.83 -0.47 3.55
C THR A 364 -25.28 0.47 4.61
N CYS A 365 -23.97 0.81 4.53
CA CYS A 365 -23.31 1.65 5.49
C CYS A 365 -23.85 3.08 5.44
N TYR A 366 -24.01 3.73 6.61
CA TYR A 366 -24.39 5.13 6.71
C TYR A 366 -23.47 6.08 5.92
N TYR A 367 -22.17 5.76 5.81
CA TYR A 367 -21.18 6.56 5.10
C TYR A 367 -20.95 6.10 3.64
N ALA A 368 -21.86 5.31 3.08
CA ALA A 368 -21.65 4.69 1.77
C ALA A 368 -21.42 5.71 0.65
N GLU A 369 -22.17 6.81 0.60
CA GLU A 369 -22.07 7.83 -0.45
C GLU A 369 -20.76 8.63 -0.38
N GLU A 370 -20.28 8.95 0.80
CA GLU A 370 -19.04 9.69 1.01
C GLU A 370 -17.81 8.79 0.86
N CYS A 371 -17.81 7.66 1.55
CA CYS A 371 -16.69 6.72 1.62
C CYS A 371 -16.53 5.87 0.36
N ARG A 372 -17.66 5.43 -0.23
CA ARG A 372 -17.71 4.54 -1.40
C ARG A 372 -16.81 3.30 -1.25
N ALA A 373 -16.85 2.66 -0.07
CA ALA A 373 -16.02 1.53 0.32
C ALA A 373 -14.49 1.81 0.31
N GLY A 374 -14.06 3.07 0.42
CA GLY A 374 -12.64 3.42 0.57
C GLY A 374 -11.75 2.94 -0.57
N CYS A 375 -10.67 2.27 -0.25
CA CYS A 375 -9.65 1.85 -1.19
C CYS A 375 -10.11 0.70 -2.12
N THR A 376 -10.06 0.94 -3.43
CA THR A 376 -10.37 -0.05 -4.46
C THR A 376 -9.40 -1.22 -4.41
N TRP A 377 -8.10 -0.94 -4.24
CA TRP A 377 -7.06 -1.96 -4.16
C TRP A 377 -7.30 -2.95 -3.03
N THR A 378 -7.47 -2.46 -1.79
CA THR A 378 -7.63 -3.33 -0.62
C THR A 378 -8.79 -4.31 -0.75
N SER A 379 -9.95 -3.83 -1.21
CA SER A 379 -11.11 -4.71 -1.37
C SER A 379 -10.97 -5.65 -2.57
N PHE A 380 -10.35 -5.19 -3.67
CA PHE A 380 -10.22 -6.00 -4.88
C PHE A 380 -9.28 -7.19 -4.68
N VAL A 381 -8.11 -6.98 -4.09
CA VAL A 381 -7.12 -8.07 -3.92
C VAL A 381 -7.56 -9.14 -2.92
N LEU A 382 -8.51 -8.83 -2.05
CA LEU A 382 -9.11 -9.80 -1.16
C LEU A 382 -10.16 -10.67 -1.86
N PHE A 383 -11.04 -10.04 -2.62
CA PHE A 383 -12.28 -10.69 -3.08
C PHE A 383 -12.37 -10.87 -4.60
N GLY A 384 -11.38 -10.40 -5.38
CA GLY A 384 -11.50 -10.29 -6.84
C GLY A 384 -12.58 -9.29 -7.27
N ARG A 385 -13.17 -8.56 -6.33
CA ARG A 385 -14.23 -7.57 -6.53
C ARG A 385 -14.04 -6.39 -5.60
N ALA A 386 -14.03 -5.17 -6.14
CA ALA A 386 -14.00 -3.95 -5.34
C ALA A 386 -15.38 -3.65 -4.70
N GLY A 387 -15.43 -2.68 -3.79
CA GLY A 387 -16.69 -2.15 -3.26
C GLY A 387 -17.13 -2.70 -1.89
N ASN A 388 -16.30 -3.49 -1.21
CA ASN A 388 -16.54 -3.91 0.18
C ASN A 388 -15.21 -4.04 0.94
N ASN A 389 -14.82 -3.02 1.68
CA ASN A 389 -13.55 -3.00 2.39
C ASN A 389 -13.73 -3.46 3.85
N PRO A 390 -13.12 -4.59 4.27
CA PRO A 390 -13.20 -5.04 5.65
C PRO A 390 -12.30 -4.23 6.59
N TYR A 391 -11.22 -3.62 6.09
CA TYR A 391 -10.31 -2.81 6.90
C TYR A 391 -10.86 -1.40 7.10
N CYS A 392 -11.93 -1.31 7.90
CA CYS A 392 -12.66 -0.10 8.24
C CYS A 392 -12.95 -0.08 9.73
N HIS A 393 -12.44 0.94 10.44
CA HIS A 393 -12.61 1.02 11.89
C HIS A 393 -14.09 1.17 12.30
N HIS A 394 -14.87 1.97 11.57
CA HIS A 394 -16.31 2.06 11.79
C HIS A 394 -16.97 0.68 11.71
N ARG A 395 -16.64 -0.12 10.68
CA ARG A 395 -17.18 -1.47 10.51
C ARG A 395 -16.78 -2.40 11.66
N ALA A 396 -15.53 -2.35 12.11
CA ALA A 396 -15.05 -3.13 13.25
C ALA A 396 -15.78 -2.76 14.55
N LEU A 397 -16.06 -1.46 14.77
CA LEU A 397 -16.86 -0.98 15.90
C LEU A 397 -18.31 -1.48 15.84
N GLU A 398 -18.95 -1.46 14.66
CA GLU A 398 -20.31 -1.97 14.50
C GLU A 398 -20.39 -3.49 14.73
N MET A 399 -19.39 -4.25 14.28
CA MET A 399 -19.30 -5.68 14.58
C MET A 399 -19.17 -5.91 16.08
N LYS A 400 -18.22 -5.24 16.74
CA LYS A 400 -18.03 -5.36 18.20
C LYS A 400 -19.29 -4.99 18.98
N ARG A 401 -20.03 -3.96 18.57
CA ARG A 401 -21.30 -3.55 19.20
C ARG A 401 -22.36 -4.66 19.20
N THR A 402 -22.32 -5.55 18.21
CA THR A 402 -23.22 -6.71 18.09
C THR A 402 -22.63 -8.00 18.68
N GLY A 403 -21.53 -7.92 19.41
CA GLY A 403 -20.84 -9.07 19.99
C GLY A 403 -20.17 -9.98 18.95
N ARG A 404 -19.85 -9.45 17.77
CA ARG A 404 -19.27 -10.20 16.65
C ARG A 404 -17.98 -9.55 16.17
N ARG A 405 -17.17 -10.32 15.44
CA ARG A 405 -16.01 -9.84 14.73
C ARG A 405 -15.89 -10.47 13.34
N GLU A 406 -15.16 -9.82 12.47
CA GLU A 406 -14.87 -10.34 11.13
C GLU A 406 -13.42 -10.77 11.05
N ARG A 407 -13.19 -11.89 10.37
CA ARG A 407 -11.87 -12.41 10.05
C ARG A 407 -11.74 -12.64 8.56
N VAL A 408 -10.61 -12.24 7.99
CA VAL A 408 -10.24 -12.49 6.59
C VAL A 408 -9.45 -13.78 6.52
N VAL A 409 -9.91 -14.75 5.74
CA VAL A 409 -9.34 -16.08 5.62
C VAL A 409 -8.97 -16.36 4.17
N GLN A 410 -7.74 -16.79 3.93
CA GLN A 410 -7.30 -17.16 2.59
C GLN A 410 -7.98 -18.46 2.14
N VAL A 411 -8.59 -18.44 0.96
CA VAL A 411 -9.25 -19.59 0.33
C VAL A 411 -8.53 -20.06 -0.95
N ALA A 412 -7.70 -19.20 -1.55
CA ALA A 412 -6.80 -19.58 -2.65
C ALA A 412 -5.51 -18.77 -2.61
N THR A 413 -4.41 -19.41 -2.96
CA THR A 413 -3.07 -18.80 -3.02
C THR A 413 -2.94 -17.90 -4.26
N ALA A 414 -2.00 -16.94 -4.18
CA ALA A 414 -1.62 -16.12 -5.32
C ALA A 414 -0.79 -16.94 -6.35
N PRO A 415 -0.90 -16.66 -7.66
CA PRO A 415 -0.21 -17.41 -8.71
C PRO A 415 1.33 -17.32 -8.68
N GLY A 416 1.92 -16.26 -8.14
CA GLY A 416 3.37 -16.03 -8.08
C GLY A 416 3.90 -15.04 -9.12
N SER A 417 3.04 -14.28 -9.80
CA SER A 417 3.40 -13.25 -10.78
C SER A 417 3.41 -11.83 -10.17
N PRO A 418 4.11 -10.86 -10.79
CA PRO A 418 4.08 -9.47 -10.32
C PRO A 418 2.66 -8.92 -10.19
N PHE A 419 2.39 -8.23 -9.07
CA PHE A 419 1.09 -7.63 -8.74
C PHE A 419 -0.09 -8.62 -8.70
N ASP A 420 0.19 -9.89 -8.45
CA ASP A 420 -0.83 -10.92 -8.25
C ASP A 420 -1.45 -10.84 -6.85
N TYR A 421 -2.51 -11.58 -6.66
CA TYR A 421 -3.23 -11.67 -5.39
C TYR A 421 -3.85 -13.06 -5.22
N GLY A 422 -4.10 -13.42 -3.97
CA GLY A 422 -4.83 -14.62 -3.62
C GLY A 422 -6.35 -14.38 -3.67
N ARG A 423 -7.09 -15.28 -3.04
CA ARG A 423 -8.51 -15.10 -2.78
C ARG A 423 -8.76 -15.30 -1.30
N PHE A 424 -9.58 -14.42 -0.74
CA PHE A 424 -9.96 -14.43 0.67
C PHE A 424 -11.49 -14.35 0.81
N ASP A 425 -11.98 -14.90 1.91
CA ASP A 425 -13.37 -14.77 2.33
C ASP A 425 -13.44 -14.05 3.69
N ILE A 426 -14.61 -13.46 3.98
CA ILE A 426 -14.91 -12.90 5.29
C ILE A 426 -15.68 -13.96 6.08
N VAL A 427 -15.12 -14.30 7.25
CA VAL A 427 -15.79 -15.12 8.26
C VAL A 427 -16.28 -14.21 9.36
N VAL A 428 -17.55 -14.27 9.69
CA VAL A 428 -18.15 -13.55 10.82
C VAL A 428 -18.30 -14.55 11.97
N GLU A 429 -17.68 -14.25 13.09
CA GLU A 429 -17.67 -15.10 14.29
C GLU A 429 -18.04 -14.29 15.53
N ASP A 430 -18.41 -14.97 16.62
CA ASP A 430 -18.67 -14.32 17.90
C ASP A 430 -17.36 -13.67 18.44
N ASP A 431 -17.50 -12.49 19.04
CA ASP A 431 -16.35 -11.84 19.67
C ASP A 431 -16.04 -12.54 21.01
N PRO A 432 -14.83 -13.12 21.18
CA PRO A 432 -14.45 -13.81 22.42
C PRO A 432 -14.58 -12.94 23.68
N GLU A 433 -14.35 -11.63 23.56
CA GLU A 433 -14.48 -10.70 24.68
C GLU A 433 -15.95 -10.50 25.11
N SER A 434 -16.90 -10.63 24.20
CA SER A 434 -18.33 -10.53 24.52
C SER A 434 -18.84 -11.77 25.27
N LEU A 435 -18.28 -12.94 24.98
CA LEU A 435 -18.63 -14.20 25.64
C LEU A 435 -18.17 -14.20 27.12
N SER A 436 -17.00 -13.62 27.40
CA SER A 436 -16.48 -13.51 28.76
C SER A 436 -17.32 -12.56 29.63
N ALA A 437 -17.84 -11.48 29.07
CA ALA A 437 -18.71 -10.54 29.79
C ALA A 437 -20.08 -11.16 30.16
N THR A 438 -20.64 -12.00 29.29
CA THR A 438 -21.92 -12.69 29.54
C THR A 438 -21.77 -13.77 30.60
N GLN A 439 -20.62 -14.45 30.68
CA GLN A 439 -20.33 -15.45 31.70
C GLN A 439 -20.08 -14.85 33.09
N LEU A 440 -19.57 -13.61 33.17
CA LEU A 440 -19.37 -12.88 34.43
C LEU A 440 -20.66 -12.23 34.95
N GLY A 441 -21.60 -11.89 34.09
CA GLY A 441 -22.91 -11.34 34.46
C GLY A 441 -23.92 -12.34 34.99
N GLY A 442 -23.67 -13.65 34.87
CA GLY A 442 -24.56 -14.73 35.28
C GLY A 442 -24.42 -15.21 36.73
N ARG A 443 -23.61 -14.54 37.56
CA ARG A 443 -23.41 -14.91 38.98
C ARG A 443 -23.81 -13.82 39.98
N VAL A 444 -24.85 -13.08 39.75
CA VAL A 444 -25.48 -12.24 40.77
C VAL A 444 -26.98 -12.34 40.63
N ALA A 445 -27.56 -13.45 41.09
CA ALA A 445 -28.95 -13.51 41.53
C ALA A 445 -29.16 -14.87 42.24
N THR A 446 -28.89 -14.95 43.51
CA THR A 446 -29.76 -15.60 44.54
C THR A 446 -29.32 -15.13 45.91
#